data_11fc184a909f3149d03b8dce63e12414
#
_entry.id   11fc184a909f3149d03b8dce63e12414
#
_cell.length_a   1.000
_cell.length_b   1.000
_cell.length_c   1.000
_cell.angle_alpha   90.00
_cell.angle_beta   90.00
_cell.angle_gamma   90.00
#
_symmetry.space_group_name_H-M   'P 1'
#
loop_
_entity.id
_entity.type
_entity.pdbx_description
1 polymer ?
#
loop_
_entity_poly.entity_id
_entity_poly.type
_entity_poly.pdbx_seq_one_letter_code
_entity_poly.pdbx_strand_id
1 'polypeptide(L)'
;MNRFKFEADDVQKVIKHLRHSDKITANDIGLPPWALRLKNPEVRKLAHGKHGLFEGLKQIVPVQRVDEVLRELMLSSESDVPLSRDSGYYVLQKRYLGISRRALMSFLAKQTDLQLTQSRIAEAGRKGREVHHKGVLEADLVEGKKKDVRGLGKGYDWYWLTVIDRLTGYLDVEHFRRKTAKANDAMVPPAMERILDRMEAALGTPITQMYTDAGSEFKARTQTLLDDRHIKHIVVARGNKVEKANATFQRIFYRLYRLKRGTFGQLTQQALTMFNNTRTIHGRTPTEALNVDDRTLATPYNARRQKPAIARGPSTRKLRVGDPVRYLLKPRHKVTFYKSYRGQHYPSPSRR
;
A
#
# COMPACT_ATOMS: atom_id res chain seq x y z
N MET A 1 -18.94 18.47 3.09
CA MET A 1 -19.86 17.32 3.26
C MET A 1 -19.43 16.27 4.30
N ASN A 2 -18.16 16.16 4.70
CA ASN A 2 -17.73 15.16 5.72
C ASN A 2 -18.22 15.39 7.16
N ARG A 3 -19.06 16.37 7.43
CA ARG A 3 -19.61 16.68 8.76
C ARG A 3 -21.00 16.08 9.05
N PHE A 4 -21.64 15.49 8.05
CA PHE A 4 -22.96 14.89 8.22
C PHE A 4 -22.84 13.43 8.63
N LYS A 5 -23.67 13.04 9.59
CA LYS A 5 -23.95 11.64 9.87
C LYS A 5 -25.12 11.21 8.98
N PHE A 6 -24.92 10.17 8.21
CA PHE A 6 -25.95 9.58 7.37
C PHE A 6 -26.55 8.40 8.14
N GLU A 7 -27.72 8.59 8.73
CA GLU A 7 -28.44 7.52 9.42
C GLU A 7 -29.11 6.60 8.37
N ALA A 8 -29.23 5.29 8.67
CA ALA A 8 -29.73 4.32 7.69
C ALA A 8 -31.17 4.61 7.25
N ASP A 9 -32.04 4.96 8.21
CA ASP A 9 -33.43 5.28 7.93
C ASP A 9 -33.58 6.54 7.07
N ASP A 10 -32.75 7.53 7.32
CA ASP A 10 -32.73 8.77 6.52
C ASP A 10 -32.24 8.51 5.10
N VAL A 11 -31.22 7.65 4.91
CA VAL A 11 -30.76 7.24 3.58
C VAL A 11 -31.85 6.48 2.83
N GLN A 12 -32.59 5.60 3.52
CA GLN A 12 -33.72 4.87 2.91
C GLN A 12 -34.88 5.80 2.52
N LYS A 13 -35.20 6.81 3.33
CA LYS A 13 -36.20 7.84 2.95
C LYS A 13 -35.82 8.55 1.67
N VAL A 14 -34.55 8.97 1.54
CA VAL A 14 -34.04 9.63 0.33
C VAL A 14 -34.06 8.68 -0.88
N ILE A 15 -33.64 7.42 -0.72
CA ILE A 15 -33.72 6.42 -1.78
C ILE A 15 -35.17 6.23 -2.24
N LYS A 16 -36.12 6.09 -1.30
CA LYS A 16 -37.54 5.94 -1.60
C LYS A 16 -38.08 7.16 -2.36
N HIS A 17 -37.71 8.37 -1.94
CA HIS A 17 -38.10 9.60 -2.61
C HIS A 17 -37.57 9.65 -4.06
N LEU A 18 -36.27 9.43 -4.28
CA LEU A 18 -35.65 9.46 -5.60
C LEU A 18 -36.08 8.34 -6.56
N ARG A 19 -36.73 7.29 -6.07
CA ARG A 19 -37.35 6.27 -6.93
C ARG A 19 -38.68 6.71 -7.54
N HIS A 20 -39.29 7.78 -6.98
CA HIS A 20 -40.56 8.34 -7.44
C HIS A 20 -40.41 9.76 -7.99
N SER A 21 -39.25 10.39 -7.75
CA SER A 21 -38.91 11.76 -8.20
C SER A 21 -37.43 11.81 -8.58
N ASP A 22 -37.13 12.35 -9.75
CA ASP A 22 -35.75 12.45 -10.24
C ASP A 22 -34.91 13.51 -9.51
N LYS A 23 -35.52 14.33 -8.67
CA LYS A 23 -34.86 15.47 -8.00
C LYS A 23 -35.32 15.62 -6.55
N ILE A 24 -34.44 16.18 -5.74
CA ILE A 24 -34.75 16.63 -4.38
C ILE A 24 -34.88 18.16 -4.43
N THR A 25 -36.03 18.67 -3.95
CA THR A 25 -36.34 20.09 -3.92
C THR A 25 -36.46 20.61 -2.47
N ALA A 26 -36.39 21.90 -2.30
CA ALA A 26 -36.57 22.53 -0.99
C ALA A 26 -37.97 22.29 -0.36
N ASN A 27 -38.95 21.89 -1.17
CA ASN A 27 -40.32 21.62 -0.76
C ASN A 27 -40.55 20.15 -0.30
N ASP A 28 -39.54 19.30 -0.38
CA ASP A 28 -39.65 17.88 0.02
C ASP A 28 -39.62 17.76 1.55
N ILE A 29 -40.79 17.96 2.16
CA ILE A 29 -40.99 17.92 3.62
C ILE A 29 -40.75 16.47 4.12
N GLY A 30 -39.91 16.35 5.18
CA GLY A 30 -39.61 15.06 5.81
C GLY A 30 -38.32 14.39 5.35
N LEU A 31 -37.63 14.95 4.36
CA LEU A 31 -36.27 14.52 4.05
C LEU A 31 -35.24 15.13 5.03
N PRO A 32 -34.16 14.43 5.33
CA PRO A 32 -33.14 14.93 6.23
C PRO A 32 -32.43 16.17 5.65
N PRO A 33 -32.04 17.16 6.47
CA PRO A 33 -31.48 18.42 5.98
C PRO A 33 -30.22 18.31 5.12
N TRP A 34 -29.47 17.20 5.27
CA TRP A 34 -28.30 16.92 4.43
C TRP A 34 -28.68 16.51 3.00
N ALA A 35 -29.88 15.94 2.79
CA ALA A 35 -30.35 15.52 1.46
C ALA A 35 -30.49 16.72 0.51
N LEU A 36 -30.96 17.86 1.02
CA LEU A 36 -31.09 19.10 0.26
C LEU A 36 -29.74 19.70 -0.19
N ARG A 37 -28.62 19.21 0.37
CA ARG A 37 -27.28 19.66 0.02
C ARG A 37 -26.58 18.76 -0.99
N LEU A 38 -27.22 17.66 -1.40
CA LEU A 38 -26.74 16.82 -2.48
C LEU A 38 -26.95 17.56 -3.80
N LYS A 39 -25.90 17.58 -4.63
CA LYS A 39 -25.95 18.28 -5.93
C LYS A 39 -26.53 17.42 -7.02
N ASN A 40 -26.10 16.15 -7.07
CA ASN A 40 -26.51 15.18 -8.07
C ASN A 40 -26.74 13.81 -7.40
N PRO A 41 -27.80 13.67 -6.57
CA PRO A 41 -28.07 12.39 -5.91
C PRO A 41 -28.67 11.39 -6.91
N GLU A 42 -28.16 10.16 -6.90
CA GLU A 42 -28.62 9.06 -7.74
C GLU A 42 -28.83 7.78 -6.93
N VAL A 43 -29.84 7.02 -7.29
CA VAL A 43 -30.06 5.68 -6.74
C VAL A 43 -29.55 4.64 -7.75
N ARG A 44 -28.57 3.82 -7.33
CA ARG A 44 -27.99 2.76 -8.16
C ARG A 44 -28.19 1.40 -7.50
N LYS A 45 -28.40 0.37 -8.33
CA LYS A 45 -28.46 -1.02 -7.87
C LYS A 45 -27.06 -1.48 -7.51
N LEU A 46 -26.89 -1.99 -6.30
CA LEU A 46 -25.62 -2.57 -5.81
C LEU A 46 -25.55 -4.07 -6.14
N ALA A 47 -24.37 -4.65 -5.99
CA ALA A 47 -24.22 -6.10 -5.91
C ALA A 47 -25.18 -6.64 -4.84
N HIS A 48 -25.77 -7.80 -5.06
CA HIS A 48 -26.82 -8.40 -4.20
C HIS A 48 -28.21 -7.74 -4.25
N GLY A 49 -28.52 -6.96 -5.29
CA GLY A 49 -29.86 -6.44 -5.55
C GLY A 49 -30.34 -5.28 -4.67
N LYS A 50 -29.54 -4.85 -3.69
CA LYS A 50 -29.84 -3.68 -2.83
C LYS A 50 -29.65 -2.38 -3.62
N HIS A 51 -30.33 -1.31 -3.19
CA HIS A 51 -30.15 0.01 -3.74
C HIS A 51 -29.23 0.85 -2.86
N GLY A 52 -28.32 1.59 -3.47
CA GLY A 52 -27.44 2.55 -2.81
C GLY A 52 -27.70 3.98 -3.27
N LEU A 53 -27.51 4.94 -2.37
CA LEU A 53 -27.57 6.35 -2.66
C LEU A 53 -26.15 6.85 -3.01
N PHE A 54 -26.03 7.62 -4.08
CA PHE A 54 -24.78 8.16 -4.58
C PHE A 54 -24.87 9.68 -4.72
N GLU A 55 -23.75 10.33 -4.56
CA GLU A 55 -23.50 11.72 -4.94
C GLU A 55 -22.41 11.73 -6.01
N GLY A 56 -22.81 11.84 -7.27
CA GLY A 56 -21.94 11.64 -8.41
C GLY A 56 -21.33 10.23 -8.39
N LEU A 57 -20.01 10.11 -8.32
CA LEU A 57 -19.31 8.81 -8.27
C LEU A 57 -19.16 8.23 -6.85
N LYS A 58 -19.59 8.97 -5.81
CA LYS A 58 -19.38 8.56 -4.42
C LYS A 58 -20.63 7.95 -3.82
N GLN A 59 -20.50 6.72 -3.32
CA GLN A 59 -21.58 6.07 -2.58
C GLN A 59 -21.72 6.69 -1.19
N ILE A 60 -22.95 6.99 -0.77
CA ILE A 60 -23.26 7.43 0.59
C ILE A 60 -23.40 6.19 1.49
N VAL A 61 -22.58 6.14 2.54
CA VAL A 61 -22.55 5.03 3.50
C VAL A 61 -23.20 5.47 4.81
N PRO A 62 -24.31 4.84 5.22
CA PRO A 62 -24.91 5.10 6.52
C PRO A 62 -23.97 4.73 7.67
N VAL A 63 -24.07 5.46 8.79
CA VAL A 63 -23.21 5.26 9.97
C VAL A 63 -23.27 3.81 10.47
N GLN A 64 -24.44 3.20 10.47
CA GLN A 64 -24.67 1.81 10.91
C GLN A 64 -23.95 0.78 10.04
N ARG A 65 -23.69 1.11 8.77
CA ARG A 65 -23.04 0.21 7.82
C ARG A 65 -21.54 0.45 7.63
N VAL A 66 -20.98 1.46 8.28
CA VAL A 66 -19.58 1.83 8.10
C VAL A 66 -18.62 0.68 8.44
N ASP A 67 -18.83 -0.03 9.55
CA ASP A 67 -17.96 -1.15 9.97
C ASP A 67 -18.09 -2.35 9.00
N GLU A 68 -19.28 -2.64 8.47
CA GLU A 68 -19.54 -3.67 7.45
C GLU A 68 -18.81 -3.33 6.16
N VAL A 69 -19.01 -2.13 5.64
CA VAL A 69 -18.39 -1.66 4.40
C VAL A 69 -16.86 -1.61 4.53
N LEU A 70 -16.33 -1.16 5.67
CA LEU A 70 -14.88 -1.20 5.91
C LEU A 70 -14.33 -2.63 5.95
N ARG A 71 -15.09 -3.59 6.49
CA ARG A 71 -14.71 -5.00 6.51
C ARG A 71 -14.65 -5.57 5.10
N GLU A 72 -15.68 -5.35 4.30
CA GLU A 72 -15.74 -5.81 2.91
C GLU A 72 -14.60 -5.19 2.07
N LEU A 73 -14.41 -3.88 2.16
CA LEU A 73 -13.43 -3.15 1.36
C LEU A 73 -11.99 -3.41 1.77
N MET A 74 -11.72 -3.57 3.05
CA MET A 74 -10.33 -3.66 3.54
C MET A 74 -9.91 -5.09 3.85
N LEU A 75 -10.86 -5.98 4.10
CA LEU A 75 -10.58 -7.36 4.48
C LEU A 75 -10.95 -8.39 3.39
N SER A 76 -11.58 -8.04 2.29
CA SER A 76 -11.84 -8.97 1.18
C SER A 76 -10.56 -9.36 0.40
N SER A 77 -10.57 -10.51 -0.26
CA SER A 77 -9.43 -10.98 -1.07
C SER A 77 -9.15 -10.12 -2.30
N GLU A 78 -10.12 -9.35 -2.77
CA GLU A 78 -10.04 -8.53 -3.97
C GLU A 78 -9.83 -7.04 -3.67
N SER A 79 -9.61 -6.69 -2.40
CA SER A 79 -9.47 -5.31 -1.97
C SER A 79 -8.20 -4.66 -2.53
N ASP A 80 -8.36 -3.48 -3.12
CA ASP A 80 -7.30 -2.57 -3.52
C ASP A 80 -7.07 -1.44 -2.50
N VAL A 81 -7.86 -1.39 -1.42
CA VAL A 81 -7.75 -0.34 -0.39
C VAL A 81 -6.59 -0.61 0.54
N PRO A 82 -5.62 0.30 0.64
CA PRO A 82 -4.47 0.13 1.53
C PRO A 82 -4.87 -0.01 3.01
N LEU A 83 -4.31 -1.01 3.70
CA LEU A 83 -4.55 -1.29 5.12
C LEU A 83 -3.79 -0.29 6.03
N SER A 84 -3.94 0.99 5.77
CA SER A 84 -3.29 2.07 6.53
C SER A 84 -4.24 3.24 6.74
N ARG A 85 -3.99 4.01 7.79
CA ARG A 85 -4.83 5.16 8.16
C ARG A 85 -4.94 6.20 7.05
N ASP A 86 -3.80 6.67 6.56
CA ASP A 86 -3.78 7.84 5.66
C ASP A 86 -4.02 7.43 4.21
N SER A 87 -3.33 6.36 3.75
CA SER A 87 -3.51 5.86 2.39
C SER A 87 -4.88 5.20 2.20
N GLY A 88 -5.36 4.43 3.18
CA GLY A 88 -6.70 3.86 3.13
C GLY A 88 -7.78 4.93 3.09
N TYR A 89 -7.68 5.97 3.96
CA TYR A 89 -8.63 7.07 3.93
C TYR A 89 -8.60 7.86 2.62
N TYR A 90 -7.41 8.05 2.03
CA TYR A 90 -7.26 8.71 0.73
C TYR A 90 -8.03 8.00 -0.39
N VAL A 91 -8.01 6.68 -0.42
CA VAL A 91 -8.78 5.89 -1.40
C VAL A 91 -10.28 5.93 -1.07
N LEU A 92 -10.64 5.71 0.19
CA LEU A 92 -12.04 5.67 0.62
C LEU A 92 -12.77 6.98 0.38
N GLN A 93 -12.15 8.13 0.67
CA GLN A 93 -12.79 9.44 0.47
C GLN A 93 -13.11 9.78 -1.00
N LYS A 94 -12.42 9.11 -1.96
CA LYS A 94 -12.73 9.27 -3.39
C LYS A 94 -13.96 8.49 -3.82
N ARG A 95 -14.29 7.39 -3.14
CA ARG A 95 -15.33 6.44 -3.51
C ARG A 95 -16.57 6.52 -2.62
N TYR A 96 -16.42 7.03 -1.38
CA TYR A 96 -17.46 6.99 -0.36
C TYR A 96 -17.64 8.32 0.36
N LEU A 97 -18.91 8.63 0.71
CA LEU A 97 -19.30 9.67 1.66
C LEU A 97 -19.83 8.98 2.93
N GLY A 98 -19.58 9.57 4.09
CA GLY A 98 -20.02 9.02 5.40
C GLY A 98 -18.96 8.22 6.13
N ILE A 99 -17.88 7.78 5.48
CA ILE A 99 -16.75 7.14 6.13
C ILE A 99 -15.76 8.21 6.61
N SER A 100 -15.73 8.46 7.91
CA SER A 100 -14.79 9.42 8.48
C SER A 100 -13.41 8.80 8.73
N ARG A 101 -12.36 9.65 8.74
CA ARG A 101 -11.01 9.21 9.13
C ARG A 101 -10.99 8.59 10.54
N ARG A 102 -11.82 9.09 11.46
CA ARG A 102 -11.95 8.57 12.82
C ARG A 102 -12.56 7.17 12.83
N ALA A 103 -13.60 6.92 12.02
CA ALA A 103 -14.21 5.60 11.89
C ALA A 103 -13.20 4.58 11.33
N LEU A 104 -12.48 4.93 10.28
CA LEU A 104 -11.40 4.09 9.74
C LEU A 104 -10.33 3.79 10.80
N MET A 105 -9.89 4.79 11.56
CA MET A 105 -8.91 4.58 12.63
C MET A 105 -9.43 3.63 13.71
N SER A 106 -10.69 3.79 14.13
CA SER A 106 -11.34 2.91 15.10
C SER A 106 -11.43 1.47 14.59
N PHE A 107 -11.81 1.31 13.31
CA PHE A 107 -11.86 0.00 12.67
C PHE A 107 -10.47 -0.67 12.61
N LEU A 108 -9.44 0.04 12.14
CA LEU A 108 -8.07 -0.49 12.07
C LEU A 108 -7.50 -0.82 13.46
N ALA A 109 -7.87 -0.06 14.50
CA ALA A 109 -7.44 -0.32 15.86
C ALA A 109 -8.04 -1.62 16.45
N LYS A 110 -9.20 -2.06 15.97
CA LYS A 110 -9.82 -3.34 16.35
C LYS A 110 -9.15 -4.56 15.69
N GLN A 111 -8.34 -4.34 14.62
CA GLN A 111 -7.70 -5.43 13.87
C GLN A 111 -6.33 -5.78 14.50
N THR A 112 -6.31 -6.77 15.38
CA THR A 112 -5.10 -7.20 16.12
C THR A 112 -3.95 -7.55 15.17
N ASP A 113 -4.22 -8.27 14.08
CA ASP A 113 -3.20 -8.68 13.11
C ASP A 113 -2.54 -7.50 12.39
N LEU A 114 -3.30 -6.42 12.14
CA LEU A 114 -2.75 -5.21 11.56
C LEU A 114 -1.84 -4.47 12.55
N GLN A 115 -2.20 -4.47 13.83
CA GLN A 115 -1.38 -3.86 14.87
C GLN A 115 -0.05 -4.59 15.05
N LEU A 116 -0.06 -5.93 14.99
CA LEU A 116 1.14 -6.76 15.12
C LEU A 116 2.16 -6.53 14.00
N THR A 117 1.73 -6.02 12.84
CA THR A 117 2.58 -5.75 11.68
C THR A 117 2.99 -4.28 11.52
N GLN A 118 2.63 -3.38 12.44
CA GLN A 118 3.08 -1.98 12.36
C GLN A 118 4.60 -1.87 12.58
N SER A 119 5.26 -1.10 11.70
CA SER A 119 6.69 -0.83 11.84
C SER A 119 6.97 0.16 12.98
N ARG A 120 8.19 0.07 13.51
CA ARG A 120 8.75 1.12 14.38
C ARG A 120 8.93 2.42 13.59
N ILE A 121 9.07 3.53 14.33
CA ILE A 121 9.46 4.83 13.77
C ILE A 121 10.81 4.64 13.09
N ALA A 122 10.87 4.99 11.80
CA ALA A 122 12.11 4.88 11.03
C ALA A 122 13.10 5.94 11.50
N GLU A 123 14.36 5.55 11.62
CA GLU A 123 15.46 6.49 11.85
C GLU A 123 15.59 7.49 10.69
N ALA A 124 16.09 8.69 11.00
CA ALA A 124 16.31 9.73 10.02
C ALA A 124 17.33 9.26 8.96
N GLY A 125 16.89 9.17 7.71
CA GLY A 125 17.71 8.68 6.60
C GLY A 125 18.63 9.75 6.01
N ARG A 126 19.72 9.29 5.38
CA ARG A 126 20.67 10.14 4.62
C ARG A 126 19.97 10.79 3.42
N LYS A 127 20.52 11.95 2.96
CA LYS A 127 20.06 12.63 1.73
C LYS A 127 20.10 11.66 0.54
N GLY A 128 18.98 11.49 -0.14
CA GLY A 128 18.93 10.67 -1.36
C GLY A 128 19.40 11.43 -2.59
N ARG A 129 19.78 10.71 -3.65
CA ARG A 129 20.17 11.31 -4.95
C ARG A 129 18.96 11.97 -5.60
N GLU A 130 19.21 13.07 -6.30
CA GLU A 130 18.18 13.75 -7.10
C GLU A 130 17.75 12.90 -8.29
N VAL A 131 16.51 13.08 -8.73
CA VAL A 131 15.92 12.40 -9.88
C VAL A 131 15.10 13.42 -10.64
N HIS A 132 15.30 13.49 -11.94
CA HIS A 132 14.70 14.50 -12.80
C HIS A 132 13.70 13.95 -13.81
N HIS A 133 13.74 12.66 -14.11
CA HIS A 133 12.85 12.00 -15.09
C HIS A 133 12.46 10.58 -14.63
N LYS A 134 11.39 10.07 -15.21
CA LYS A 134 11.00 8.64 -15.11
C LYS A 134 12.03 7.77 -15.83
N GLY A 135 11.95 6.45 -15.61
CA GLY A 135 12.89 5.51 -16.23
C GLY A 135 14.26 5.44 -15.53
N VAL A 136 14.36 5.99 -14.30
CA VAL A 136 15.50 5.79 -13.40
C VAL A 136 15.09 4.82 -12.33
N LEU A 137 15.49 3.57 -12.46
CA LEU A 137 15.03 2.46 -11.63
C LEU A 137 16.01 2.10 -10.51
N GLU A 138 15.50 1.43 -9.48
CA GLU A 138 16.30 0.84 -8.43
C GLU A 138 15.75 -0.57 -8.14
N ALA A 139 16.61 -1.59 -8.18
CA ALA A 139 16.24 -2.99 -8.00
C ALA A 139 16.90 -3.61 -6.78
N ASP A 140 16.20 -4.61 -6.20
CA ASP A 140 16.69 -5.40 -5.07
C ASP A 140 16.05 -6.80 -5.09
N LEU A 141 16.81 -7.80 -4.63
CA LEU A 141 16.34 -9.16 -4.49
C LEU A 141 16.01 -9.47 -3.03
N VAL A 142 14.75 -9.68 -2.75
CA VAL A 142 14.26 -9.95 -1.41
C VAL A 142 14.02 -11.43 -1.20
N GLU A 143 14.73 -12.02 -0.24
CA GLU A 143 14.54 -13.41 0.16
C GLU A 143 13.39 -13.57 1.15
N GLY A 144 12.44 -14.46 0.83
CA GLY A 144 11.39 -14.93 1.72
C GLY A 144 11.77 -16.29 2.33
N LYS A 145 12.03 -16.35 3.65
CA LYS A 145 12.44 -17.61 4.30
C LYS A 145 11.29 -18.61 4.46
N LYS A 146 11.57 -19.92 4.33
CA LYS A 146 10.62 -21.05 4.48
C LYS A 146 9.75 -20.98 5.73
N LYS A 147 10.28 -20.44 6.84
CA LYS A 147 9.57 -20.36 8.13
C LYS A 147 8.48 -19.29 8.16
N ASP A 148 8.51 -18.37 7.22
CA ASP A 148 7.67 -17.16 7.27
C ASP A 148 6.32 -17.36 6.56
N VAL A 149 6.19 -18.36 5.70
CA VAL A 149 4.97 -18.58 4.90
C VAL A 149 4.57 -20.05 4.94
N ARG A 150 3.49 -20.36 5.65
CA ARG A 150 2.92 -21.72 5.69
C ARG A 150 2.32 -22.07 4.33
N GLY A 151 2.48 -23.34 3.90
CA GLY A 151 1.84 -23.85 2.68
C GLY A 151 2.64 -23.71 1.40
N LEU A 152 3.87 -23.17 1.44
CA LEU A 152 4.71 -22.98 0.26
C LEU A 152 5.52 -24.22 -0.18
N GLY A 153 5.23 -25.38 0.36
CA GLY A 153 5.92 -26.62 0.03
C GLY A 153 7.28 -26.76 0.72
N LYS A 154 7.62 -27.98 1.09
CA LYS A 154 8.92 -28.31 1.70
C LYS A 154 10.04 -28.14 0.65
N GLY A 155 11.10 -27.47 1.01
CA GLY A 155 12.35 -27.49 0.23
C GLY A 155 12.65 -26.28 -0.67
N TYR A 156 11.79 -25.26 -0.74
CA TYR A 156 12.00 -24.09 -1.58
C TYR A 156 12.06 -22.79 -0.77
N ASP A 157 12.96 -21.88 -1.19
CA ASP A 157 12.97 -20.50 -0.75
C ASP A 157 12.25 -19.64 -1.80
N TRP A 158 11.57 -18.60 -1.34
CA TRP A 158 10.88 -17.67 -2.19
C TRP A 158 11.68 -16.39 -2.31
N TYR A 159 11.62 -15.80 -3.51
CA TYR A 159 12.27 -14.54 -3.81
C TYR A 159 11.28 -13.60 -4.47
N TRP A 160 11.43 -12.32 -4.15
CA TRP A 160 10.84 -11.24 -4.89
C TRP A 160 11.96 -10.41 -5.50
N LEU A 161 12.04 -10.35 -6.83
CA LEU A 161 12.78 -9.31 -7.50
C LEU A 161 11.86 -8.08 -7.52
N THR A 162 12.28 -7.01 -6.88
CA THR A 162 11.54 -5.78 -6.74
C THR A 162 12.24 -4.67 -7.50
N VAL A 163 11.51 -3.94 -8.33
CA VAL A 163 12.04 -2.81 -9.12
C VAL A 163 11.13 -1.61 -8.91
N ILE A 164 11.71 -0.46 -8.56
CA ILE A 164 10.97 0.77 -8.30
C ILE A 164 11.49 1.92 -9.17
N ASP A 165 10.59 2.65 -9.82
CA ASP A 165 10.95 3.94 -10.43
C ASP A 165 11.21 4.99 -9.36
N ARG A 166 12.33 5.67 -9.48
CA ARG A 166 12.80 6.60 -8.44
C ARG A 166 12.02 7.90 -8.39
N LEU A 167 11.39 8.33 -9.47
CA LEU A 167 10.61 9.56 -9.50
C LEU A 167 9.17 9.33 -9.06
N THR A 168 8.45 8.44 -9.71
CA THR A 168 7.03 8.15 -9.43
C THR A 168 6.82 7.34 -8.16
N GLY A 169 7.81 6.48 -7.81
CA GLY A 169 7.68 5.48 -6.77
C GLY A 169 6.87 4.27 -7.20
N TYR A 170 6.55 4.13 -8.48
CA TYR A 170 5.88 2.95 -9.02
C TYR A 170 6.77 1.73 -8.85
N LEU A 171 6.20 0.69 -8.26
CA LEU A 171 6.87 -0.58 -7.97
C LEU A 171 6.34 -1.66 -8.88
N ASP A 172 7.24 -2.51 -9.39
CA ASP A 172 6.88 -3.79 -9.98
C ASP A 172 7.65 -4.92 -9.30
N VAL A 173 7.07 -6.14 -9.31
CA VAL A 173 7.56 -7.27 -8.55
C VAL A 173 7.37 -8.56 -9.33
N GLU A 174 8.45 -9.31 -9.50
CA GLU A 174 8.40 -10.72 -9.90
C GLU A 174 8.70 -11.62 -8.72
N HIS A 175 8.02 -12.75 -8.64
CA HIS A 175 8.29 -13.76 -7.62
C HIS A 175 8.69 -15.09 -8.25
N PHE A 176 9.64 -15.78 -7.63
CA PHE A 176 10.08 -17.09 -8.08
C PHE A 176 10.52 -17.97 -6.92
N ARG A 177 10.52 -19.26 -7.17
CA ARG A 177 10.99 -20.30 -6.23
C ARG A 177 12.34 -20.80 -6.65
N ARG A 178 13.18 -21.16 -5.68
CA ARG A 178 14.41 -21.91 -5.97
C ARG A 178 14.72 -22.95 -4.90
N LYS A 179 15.44 -23.98 -5.30
CA LYS A 179 15.92 -25.03 -4.39
C LYS A 179 17.29 -24.72 -3.77
N THR A 180 18.14 -23.98 -4.48
CA THR A 180 19.52 -23.72 -4.07
C THR A 180 19.95 -22.27 -4.37
N ALA A 181 20.95 -21.79 -3.62
CA ALA A 181 21.50 -20.43 -3.78
C ALA A 181 22.10 -20.14 -5.17
N LYS A 182 22.65 -21.17 -5.84
CA LYS A 182 23.30 -21.03 -7.15
C LYS A 182 22.35 -20.72 -8.33
N ALA A 183 21.03 -20.77 -8.13
CA ALA A 183 20.07 -20.56 -9.21
C ALA A 183 19.70 -19.07 -9.45
N ASN A 184 20.26 -18.10 -8.73
CA ASN A 184 19.94 -16.70 -8.91
C ASN A 184 20.35 -16.19 -10.29
N ASP A 185 21.53 -16.54 -10.77
CA ASP A 185 22.05 -16.09 -12.07
C ASP A 185 21.21 -16.58 -13.25
N ALA A 186 20.41 -17.63 -13.07
CA ALA A 186 19.51 -18.15 -14.10
C ALA A 186 18.09 -17.57 -13.99
N MET A 187 17.65 -17.16 -12.80
CA MET A 187 16.25 -16.76 -12.53
C MET A 187 16.07 -15.25 -12.59
N VAL A 188 17.07 -14.47 -12.18
CA VAL A 188 16.97 -13.00 -12.10
C VAL A 188 16.90 -12.34 -13.49
N PRO A 189 17.74 -12.69 -14.49
CA PRO A 189 17.68 -12.02 -15.78
C PRO A 189 16.31 -12.12 -16.47
N PRO A 190 15.68 -13.30 -16.65
CA PRO A 190 14.37 -13.38 -17.28
C PRO A 190 13.25 -12.73 -16.44
N ALA A 191 13.37 -12.69 -15.10
CA ALA A 191 12.45 -11.96 -14.26
C ALA A 191 12.63 -10.44 -14.41
N MET A 192 13.89 -9.99 -14.49
CA MET A 192 14.23 -8.58 -14.75
C MET A 192 13.68 -8.13 -16.09
N GLU A 193 13.87 -8.92 -17.13
CA GLU A 193 13.39 -8.62 -18.49
C GLU A 193 11.88 -8.36 -18.49
N ARG A 194 11.09 -9.28 -17.92
CA ARG A 194 9.64 -9.11 -17.81
C ARG A 194 9.25 -7.86 -17.02
N ILE A 195 9.99 -7.52 -15.95
CA ILE A 195 9.73 -6.30 -15.18
C ILE A 195 10.05 -5.06 -16.04
N LEU A 196 11.17 -5.05 -16.74
CA LEU A 196 11.57 -3.92 -17.59
C LEU A 196 10.49 -3.63 -18.64
N ASP A 197 9.99 -4.67 -19.33
CA ASP A 197 8.92 -4.52 -20.32
C ASP A 197 7.65 -3.90 -19.72
N ARG A 198 7.21 -4.39 -18.56
CA ARG A 198 6.04 -3.85 -17.87
C ARG A 198 6.27 -2.43 -17.36
N MET A 199 7.47 -2.13 -16.86
CA MET A 199 7.82 -0.80 -16.36
C MET A 199 7.88 0.22 -17.51
N GLU A 200 8.47 -0.11 -18.66
CA GLU A 200 8.47 0.76 -19.83
C GLU A 200 7.05 1.05 -20.32
N ALA A 201 6.23 0.02 -20.43
CA ALA A 201 4.81 0.17 -20.78
C ALA A 201 4.05 1.06 -19.79
N ALA A 202 4.27 0.88 -18.48
CA ALA A 202 3.60 1.65 -17.44
C ALA A 202 4.08 3.10 -17.34
N LEU A 203 5.39 3.34 -17.49
CA LEU A 203 5.99 4.67 -17.40
C LEU A 203 5.79 5.50 -18.68
N GLY A 204 5.53 4.85 -19.81
CA GLY A 204 5.44 5.50 -21.13
C GLY A 204 6.74 6.15 -21.58
N THR A 205 7.89 5.68 -21.08
CA THR A 205 9.22 6.22 -21.40
C THR A 205 10.28 5.12 -21.28
N PRO A 206 11.36 5.19 -22.08
CA PRO A 206 12.47 4.24 -21.99
C PRO A 206 13.14 4.28 -20.60
N ILE A 207 13.61 3.12 -20.16
CA ILE A 207 14.42 3.01 -18.96
C ILE A 207 15.87 3.37 -19.33
N THR A 208 16.44 4.33 -18.61
CA THR A 208 17.79 4.85 -18.90
C THR A 208 18.85 4.41 -17.91
N GLN A 209 18.44 4.15 -16.65
CA GLN A 209 19.36 3.83 -15.57
C GLN A 209 18.75 2.79 -14.63
N MET A 210 19.60 1.85 -14.18
CA MET A 210 19.28 0.86 -13.17
C MET A 210 20.28 0.93 -12.02
N TYR A 211 19.79 1.16 -10.82
CA TYR A 211 20.58 1.10 -9.58
C TYR A 211 20.37 -0.25 -8.90
N THR A 212 21.43 -0.94 -8.53
CA THR A 212 21.40 -2.16 -7.73
C THR A 212 22.46 -2.10 -6.62
N ASP A 213 22.40 -3.02 -5.68
CA ASP A 213 23.54 -3.29 -4.83
C ASP A 213 24.62 -4.12 -5.58
N ALA A 214 25.70 -4.49 -4.87
CA ALA A 214 26.79 -5.30 -5.40
C ALA A 214 26.50 -6.81 -5.39
N GLY A 215 25.23 -7.21 -5.28
CA GLY A 215 24.81 -8.62 -5.26
C GLY A 215 25.28 -9.40 -6.50
N SER A 216 25.59 -10.68 -6.31
CA SER A 216 26.04 -11.55 -7.42
C SER A 216 24.97 -11.73 -8.50
N GLU A 217 23.68 -11.68 -8.11
CA GLU A 217 22.51 -11.81 -8.96
C GLU A 217 22.37 -10.68 -9.99
N PHE A 218 23.00 -9.54 -9.76
CA PHE A 218 22.99 -8.39 -10.66
C PHE A 218 24.25 -8.29 -11.54
N LYS A 219 25.10 -9.32 -11.50
CA LYS A 219 26.32 -9.43 -12.32
C LYS A 219 26.07 -10.28 -13.56
N ALA A 220 27.13 -10.48 -14.36
CA ALA A 220 27.15 -11.35 -15.52
C ALA A 220 25.90 -11.20 -16.42
N ARG A 221 25.00 -12.19 -16.46
CA ARG A 221 23.84 -12.21 -17.35
C ARG A 221 22.90 -11.02 -17.16
N THR A 222 22.71 -10.54 -15.94
CA THR A 222 21.89 -9.34 -15.68
C THR A 222 22.58 -8.11 -16.24
N GLN A 223 23.90 -7.99 -16.11
CA GLN A 223 24.67 -6.92 -16.73
C GLN A 223 24.53 -6.95 -18.27
N THR A 224 24.72 -8.11 -18.90
CA THR A 224 24.52 -8.28 -20.34
C THR A 224 23.13 -7.84 -20.79
N LEU A 225 22.07 -8.26 -20.08
CA LEU A 225 20.69 -7.82 -20.38
C LEU A 225 20.53 -6.29 -20.33
N LEU A 226 21.11 -5.64 -19.33
CA LEU A 226 21.04 -4.19 -19.20
C LEU A 226 21.85 -3.47 -20.30
N ASP A 227 23.02 -4.00 -20.66
CA ASP A 227 23.86 -3.47 -21.73
C ASP A 227 23.17 -3.61 -23.10
N ASP A 228 22.56 -4.74 -23.40
CA ASP A 228 21.81 -5.01 -24.64
C ASP A 228 20.60 -4.06 -24.78
N ARG A 229 20.01 -3.65 -23.66
CA ARG A 229 18.92 -2.65 -23.64
C ARG A 229 19.40 -1.20 -23.52
N HIS A 230 20.69 -0.95 -23.56
CA HIS A 230 21.30 0.38 -23.38
C HIS A 230 20.93 1.06 -22.05
N ILE A 231 20.70 0.27 -21.00
CA ILE A 231 20.39 0.74 -19.66
C ILE A 231 21.69 0.89 -18.86
N LYS A 232 22.01 2.10 -18.43
CA LYS A 232 23.19 2.35 -17.61
C LYS A 232 23.05 1.67 -16.23
N HIS A 233 23.86 0.63 -15.99
CA HIS A 233 23.91 -0.02 -14.69
C HIS A 233 24.80 0.75 -13.70
N ILE A 234 24.30 1.02 -12.51
CA ILE A 234 24.98 1.77 -11.45
C ILE A 234 24.92 0.97 -10.15
N VAL A 235 26.06 0.39 -9.78
CA VAL A 235 26.18 -0.34 -8.52
C VAL A 235 26.37 0.63 -7.37
N VAL A 236 25.55 0.49 -6.33
CA VAL A 236 25.59 1.36 -5.13
C VAL A 236 25.78 0.51 -3.87
N ALA A 237 26.51 1.05 -2.90
CA ALA A 237 26.77 0.33 -1.66
C ALA A 237 25.48 0.05 -0.84
N ARG A 238 24.42 0.84 -1.01
CA ARG A 238 23.11 0.67 -0.40
C ARG A 238 22.02 1.36 -1.22
N GLY A 239 20.96 0.63 -1.54
CA GLY A 239 19.76 1.17 -2.15
C GLY A 239 18.81 1.72 -1.08
N ASN A 240 18.57 3.05 -1.08
CA ASN A 240 17.72 3.66 -0.05
C ASN A 240 16.23 3.63 -0.37
N LYS A 241 15.87 3.65 -1.67
CA LYS A 241 14.45 3.76 -2.05
C LYS A 241 13.82 2.38 -2.17
N VAL A 242 14.48 1.45 -2.84
CA VAL A 242 13.99 0.08 -2.97
C VAL A 242 13.92 -0.63 -1.61
N GLU A 243 14.88 -0.44 -0.72
CA GLU A 243 14.81 -1.00 0.65
C GLU A 243 13.57 -0.52 1.42
N LYS A 244 13.23 0.77 1.32
CA LYS A 244 12.01 1.33 1.93
C LYS A 244 10.74 0.81 1.26
N ALA A 245 10.76 0.67 -0.05
CA ALA A 245 9.67 0.07 -0.81
C ALA A 245 9.47 -1.38 -0.38
N ASN A 246 10.54 -2.17 -0.32
CA ASN A 246 10.53 -3.56 0.13
C ASN A 246 9.94 -3.72 1.54
N ALA A 247 10.35 -2.85 2.48
CA ALA A 247 9.81 -2.87 3.83
C ALA A 247 8.30 -2.57 3.86
N THR A 248 7.81 -1.70 2.98
CA THR A 248 6.38 -1.37 2.86
C THR A 248 5.62 -2.48 2.17
N PHE A 249 6.11 -2.97 1.03
CA PHE A 249 5.54 -4.08 0.26
C PHE A 249 5.41 -5.34 1.12
N GLN A 250 6.50 -5.78 1.76
CA GLN A 250 6.48 -6.95 2.63
C GLN A 250 5.50 -6.79 3.81
N ARG A 251 5.36 -5.58 4.37
CA ARG A 251 4.38 -5.32 5.42
C ARG A 251 2.95 -5.50 4.92
N ILE A 252 2.64 -5.03 3.72
CA ILE A 252 1.33 -5.25 3.08
C ILE A 252 1.13 -6.73 2.83
N PHE A 253 2.10 -7.40 2.20
CA PHE A 253 2.05 -8.83 1.91
C PHE A 253 1.80 -9.68 3.17
N TYR A 254 2.59 -9.49 4.23
CA TYR A 254 2.42 -10.29 5.45
C TYR A 254 1.12 -10.01 6.21
N ARG A 255 0.55 -8.82 6.07
CA ARG A 255 -0.80 -8.53 6.56
C ARG A 255 -1.86 -9.33 5.83
N LEU A 256 -1.80 -9.33 4.49
CA LEU A 256 -2.69 -10.13 3.64
C LEU A 256 -2.55 -11.62 3.93
N TYR A 257 -1.32 -12.07 4.04
CA TYR A 257 -1.00 -13.46 4.36
C TYR A 257 -1.61 -13.91 5.71
N ARG A 258 -1.49 -13.10 6.74
CA ARG A 258 -2.11 -13.38 8.05
C ARG A 258 -3.63 -13.43 8.00
N LEU A 259 -4.23 -12.65 7.15
CA LEU A 259 -5.66 -12.66 6.90
C LEU A 259 -6.11 -13.83 6.00
N LYS A 260 -5.20 -14.73 5.62
CA LYS A 260 -5.43 -15.95 4.80
C LYS A 260 -6.18 -15.65 3.49
N ARG A 261 -5.77 -14.60 2.76
CA ARG A 261 -6.53 -14.05 1.64
C ARG A 261 -6.25 -14.67 0.27
N GLY A 262 -5.40 -15.68 0.13
CA GLY A 262 -5.15 -16.29 -1.17
C GLY A 262 -3.79 -16.99 -1.28
N THR A 263 -3.45 -17.42 -2.50
CA THR A 263 -2.15 -18.02 -2.82
C THR A 263 -1.03 -16.98 -2.75
N PHE A 264 0.21 -17.43 -2.69
CA PHE A 264 1.38 -16.54 -2.66
C PHE A 264 1.41 -15.56 -3.84
N GLY A 265 1.13 -16.03 -5.05
CA GLY A 265 1.08 -15.18 -6.25
C GLY A 265 -0.04 -14.14 -6.17
N GLN A 266 -1.26 -14.54 -5.78
CA GLN A 266 -2.38 -13.62 -5.59
C GLN A 266 -2.07 -12.57 -4.51
N LEU A 267 -1.48 -12.99 -3.39
CA LEU A 267 -1.08 -12.07 -2.32
C LEU A 267 0.01 -11.10 -2.77
N THR A 268 0.95 -11.56 -3.61
CA THR A 268 1.99 -10.70 -4.20
C THR A 268 1.36 -9.64 -5.08
N GLN A 269 0.46 -10.02 -5.99
CA GLN A 269 -0.23 -9.08 -6.88
C GLN A 269 -1.11 -8.10 -6.09
N GLN A 270 -1.86 -8.59 -5.13
CA GLN A 270 -2.69 -7.74 -4.27
C GLN A 270 -1.84 -6.75 -3.46
N ALA A 271 -0.70 -7.21 -2.92
CA ALA A 271 0.23 -6.34 -2.20
C ALA A 271 0.84 -5.27 -3.12
N LEU A 272 1.14 -5.62 -4.36
CA LEU A 272 1.66 -4.71 -5.38
C LEU A 272 0.63 -3.63 -5.74
N THR A 273 -0.61 -4.04 -6.01
CA THR A 273 -1.74 -3.11 -6.27
C THR A 273 -1.95 -2.14 -5.10
N MET A 274 -1.98 -2.67 -3.88
CA MET A 274 -2.10 -1.82 -2.68
C MET A 274 -0.91 -0.89 -2.51
N PHE A 275 0.31 -1.34 -2.79
CA PHE A 275 1.50 -0.50 -2.72
C PHE A 275 1.41 0.67 -3.70
N ASN A 276 1.09 0.40 -4.96
CA ASN A 276 1.02 1.41 -6.02
C ASN A 276 -0.15 2.38 -5.84
N ASN A 277 -1.17 1.99 -5.07
CA ASN A 277 -2.26 2.87 -4.64
C ASN A 277 -2.01 3.57 -3.29
N THR A 278 -0.80 3.45 -2.73
CA THR A 278 -0.43 4.14 -1.49
C THR A 278 0.04 5.56 -1.79
N ARG A 279 -0.50 6.53 -1.04
CA ARG A 279 -0.15 7.95 -1.21
C ARG A 279 1.34 8.19 -1.00
N THR A 280 2.00 8.79 -1.97
CA THR A 280 3.40 9.20 -1.91
C THR A 280 3.59 10.50 -1.11
N ILE A 281 4.86 10.90 -0.93
CA ILE A 281 5.21 12.19 -0.30
C ILE A 281 4.74 13.41 -1.08
N HIS A 282 4.38 13.26 -2.37
CA HIS A 282 3.84 14.32 -3.24
C HIS A 282 2.32 14.44 -3.17
N GLY A 283 1.69 13.66 -2.31
CA GLY A 283 0.24 13.65 -2.19
C GLY A 283 -0.49 12.84 -3.27
N ARG A 284 0.25 12.20 -4.18
CA ARG A 284 -0.26 11.28 -5.21
C ARG A 284 0.13 9.84 -4.89
N THR A 285 -0.61 8.90 -5.41
CA THR A 285 -0.18 7.49 -5.44
C THR A 285 0.86 7.28 -6.53
N PRO A 286 1.70 6.22 -6.46
CA PRO A 286 2.58 5.85 -7.56
C PRO A 286 1.84 5.68 -8.90
N THR A 287 0.67 5.05 -8.89
CA THR A 287 -0.18 4.92 -10.09
C THR A 287 -0.63 6.28 -10.65
N GLU A 288 -1.05 7.21 -9.80
CA GLU A 288 -1.42 8.56 -10.24
C GLU A 288 -0.22 9.34 -10.79
N ALA A 289 0.97 9.09 -10.26
CA ALA A 289 2.19 9.75 -10.69
C ALA A 289 2.65 9.33 -12.09
N LEU A 290 2.23 8.16 -12.60
CA LEU A 290 2.53 7.73 -13.96
C LEU A 290 2.06 8.75 -15.02
N ASN A 291 0.89 9.35 -14.79
CA ASN A 291 0.24 10.28 -15.74
C ASN A 291 0.61 11.77 -15.49
N VAL A 292 1.64 12.04 -14.70
CA VAL A 292 2.09 13.41 -14.40
C VAL A 292 3.43 13.65 -15.08
N ASP A 293 3.65 14.84 -15.62
CA ASP A 293 4.92 15.20 -16.24
C ASP A 293 6.10 15.18 -15.25
N ASP A 294 7.28 14.91 -15.76
CA ASP A 294 8.48 14.71 -14.97
C ASP A 294 8.87 15.96 -14.16
N ARG A 295 8.76 17.14 -14.72
CA ARG A 295 9.11 18.41 -14.05
C ARG A 295 8.20 18.67 -12.85
N THR A 296 6.90 18.44 -13.01
CA THR A 296 5.91 18.57 -11.92
C THR A 296 6.21 17.61 -10.77
N LEU A 297 6.69 16.41 -11.06
CA LEU A 297 7.08 15.43 -10.03
C LEU A 297 8.45 15.73 -9.42
N ALA A 298 9.44 16.07 -10.24
CA ALA A 298 10.83 16.23 -9.82
C ALA A 298 11.04 17.40 -8.86
N THR A 299 10.40 18.54 -9.10
CA THR A 299 10.58 19.75 -8.29
C THR A 299 10.27 19.51 -6.81
N PRO A 300 9.07 19.10 -6.40
CA PRO A 300 8.77 18.86 -4.98
C PRO A 300 9.51 17.63 -4.41
N TYR A 301 9.80 16.64 -5.25
CA TYR A 301 10.56 15.45 -4.86
C TYR A 301 11.98 15.83 -4.44
N ASN A 302 12.71 16.57 -5.26
CA ASN A 302 14.08 16.98 -5.00
C ASN A 302 14.15 18.03 -3.87
N ALA A 303 13.25 19.01 -3.83
CA ALA A 303 13.16 19.99 -2.75
C ALA A 303 12.97 19.35 -1.37
N ARG A 304 12.16 18.27 -1.30
CA ARG A 304 11.96 17.55 -0.04
C ARG A 304 13.19 16.73 0.38
N ARG A 305 13.95 16.20 -0.57
CA ARG A 305 15.19 15.47 -0.30
C ARG A 305 16.34 16.34 0.19
N GLN A 306 16.34 17.61 -0.21
CA GLN A 306 17.33 18.59 0.23
C GLN A 306 17.08 19.04 1.68
N LYS A 307 15.85 18.95 2.18
CA LYS A 307 15.54 19.29 3.58
C LYS A 307 16.19 18.28 4.53
N PRO A 308 16.89 18.74 5.58
CA PRO A 308 17.42 17.84 6.61
C PRO A 308 16.25 17.07 7.24
N ALA A 309 16.47 15.78 7.51
CA ALA A 309 15.49 14.99 8.25
C ALA A 309 15.41 15.56 9.68
N ILE A 310 14.29 16.16 10.01
CA ILE A 310 14.02 16.57 11.40
C ILE A 310 13.84 15.27 12.19
N ALA A 311 14.76 14.99 13.09
CA ALA A 311 14.62 13.91 14.04
C ALA A 311 13.34 14.15 14.86
N ARG A 312 12.30 13.34 14.63
CA ARG A 312 11.14 13.33 15.53
C ARG A 312 11.63 12.69 16.82
N GLY A 313 11.74 13.48 17.87
CA GLY A 313 12.03 12.99 19.20
C GLY A 313 11.09 11.84 19.61
N PRO A 314 11.48 11.05 20.61
CA PRO A 314 10.62 9.99 21.13
C PRO A 314 9.27 10.58 21.53
N SER A 315 8.19 9.84 21.27
CA SER A 315 6.86 10.26 21.70
C SER A 315 6.87 10.53 23.20
N THR A 316 6.60 11.76 23.59
CA THR A 316 6.56 12.19 24.99
C THR A 316 5.29 11.75 25.72
N ARG A 317 4.42 10.96 25.08
CA ARG A 317 3.23 10.44 25.73
C ARG A 317 3.64 9.53 26.89
N LYS A 318 3.43 10.00 28.10
CA LYS A 318 3.59 9.19 29.30
C LYS A 318 2.53 8.07 29.29
N LEU A 319 2.98 6.84 29.45
CA LEU A 319 2.09 5.69 29.60
C LEU A 319 1.39 5.76 30.97
N ARG A 320 0.12 5.39 31.00
CA ARG A 320 -0.67 5.26 32.23
C ARG A 320 -0.93 3.79 32.51
N VAL A 321 -1.17 3.45 33.78
CA VAL A 321 -1.62 2.10 34.16
C VAL A 321 -2.93 1.80 33.44
N GLY A 322 -2.98 0.63 32.76
CA GLY A 322 -4.11 0.23 31.91
C GLY A 322 -3.97 0.56 30.43
N ASP A 323 -2.95 1.33 30.02
CA ASP A 323 -2.70 1.55 28.59
C ASP A 323 -2.27 0.23 27.92
N PRO A 324 -2.85 -0.12 26.77
CA PRO A 324 -2.40 -1.28 26.00
C PRO A 324 -0.99 -1.05 25.48
N VAL A 325 -0.04 -1.84 25.93
CA VAL A 325 1.36 -1.74 25.54
C VAL A 325 1.81 -2.96 24.76
N ARG A 326 2.72 -2.75 23.80
CA ARG A 326 3.47 -3.83 23.14
C ARG A 326 4.91 -3.79 23.65
N TYR A 327 5.36 -4.89 24.14
CA TYR A 327 6.76 -5.01 24.52
C TYR A 327 7.54 -5.85 23.52
N LEU A 328 8.80 -5.50 23.32
CA LEU A 328 9.70 -6.25 22.47
C LEU A 328 10.24 -7.43 23.26
N LEU A 329 9.97 -8.64 22.81
CA LEU A 329 10.68 -9.82 23.34
C LEU A 329 12.17 -9.67 23.00
N LYS A 330 13.03 -9.64 24.01
CA LYS A 330 14.47 -9.71 23.77
C LYS A 330 14.78 -11.06 23.14
N PRO A 331 15.41 -11.11 21.95
CA PRO A 331 15.83 -12.38 21.36
C PRO A 331 16.77 -13.09 22.34
N ARG A 332 16.43 -14.32 22.73
CA ARG A 332 17.27 -15.16 23.63
C ARG A 332 18.63 -15.50 23.03
N HIS A 333 18.81 -15.33 21.71
CA HIS A 333 20.06 -15.48 20.99
C HIS A 333 20.22 -14.32 20.02
N LYS A 334 21.46 -13.93 19.69
CA LYS A 334 21.83 -12.93 18.69
C LYS A 334 21.38 -13.34 17.28
N VAL A 335 20.06 -13.39 17.04
CA VAL A 335 19.53 -13.62 15.72
C VAL A 335 19.48 -12.25 15.03
N THR A 336 20.49 -12.03 14.22
CA THR A 336 20.60 -10.92 13.29
C THR A 336 19.30 -10.79 12.49
N PHE A 337 18.65 -9.61 12.57
CA PHE A 337 17.57 -9.16 11.69
C PHE A 337 16.24 -9.93 11.69
N TYR A 338 15.53 -9.93 12.81
CA TYR A 338 14.09 -10.13 12.77
C TYR A 338 13.42 -8.80 12.38
N LYS A 339 12.87 -8.75 11.17
CA LYS A 339 12.09 -7.59 10.71
C LYS A 339 10.74 -7.59 11.44
N SER A 340 10.45 -6.53 12.19
CA SER A 340 9.27 -6.41 13.08
C SER A 340 7.92 -6.63 12.38
N TYR A 341 7.82 -6.41 11.08
CA TYR A 341 6.61 -6.60 10.29
C TYR A 341 6.26 -8.09 10.05
N ARG A 342 7.18 -9.03 10.31
CA ARG A 342 6.90 -10.48 10.24
C ARG A 342 6.05 -10.98 11.40
N GLY A 343 5.80 -10.15 12.40
CA GLY A 343 4.89 -10.41 13.50
C GLY A 343 5.33 -11.51 14.46
N GLN A 344 6.60 -11.96 14.41
CA GLN A 344 7.11 -13.03 15.28
C GLN A 344 7.59 -12.53 16.65
N HIS A 345 7.61 -11.21 16.87
CA HIS A 345 8.15 -10.60 18.10
C HIS A 345 7.09 -10.08 19.05
N TYR A 346 5.83 -10.17 18.70
CA TYR A 346 4.76 -9.70 19.56
C TYR A 346 3.85 -10.88 19.90
N PRO A 347 3.91 -11.40 21.11
CA PRO A 347 2.89 -12.35 21.57
C PRO A 347 1.53 -11.66 21.48
N SER A 348 0.50 -12.42 21.16
CA SER A 348 -0.87 -11.95 21.36
C SER A 348 -0.99 -11.39 22.77
N PRO A 349 -1.66 -10.24 22.97
CA PRO A 349 -1.90 -9.75 24.32
C PRO A 349 -2.56 -10.87 25.11
N SER A 350 -1.82 -11.45 26.04
CA SER A 350 -2.40 -12.38 26.98
C SER A 350 -3.46 -11.60 27.74
N ARG A 351 -4.71 -12.03 27.66
CA ARG A 351 -5.75 -11.58 28.59
C ARG A 351 -5.25 -11.92 29.99
N ARG A 352 -4.87 -10.94 30.74
CA ARG A 352 -4.83 -10.94 32.18
C ARG A 352 -5.83 -9.92 32.68
#